data_5315d06791a275f43a889b24257d7822
#
_entry.id   5315d06791a275f43a889b24257d7822
#
_cell.length_a   1.000
_cell.length_b   1.000
_cell.length_c   1.000
_cell.angle_alpha   90.00
_cell.angle_beta   90.00
_cell.angle_gamma   90.00
#
_symmetry.space_group_name_H-M   'P 1'
#
loop_
_entity.id
_entity.type
_entity.pdbx_description
1 polymer ?
#
loop_
_entity_poly.entity_id
_entity_poly.type
_entity_poly.pdbx_seq_one_letter_code
_entity_poly.pdbx_strand_id
1 'polypeptide(L)'
;MHLIPTPLFRRTLLTAVLAWTSTAPLIVSAADTATFTATLSGAAEVPANTAVGTGSLEAKLDKSTNQLTWSVTFIGLTGPATMAHFHGPAMPGANAGVAVPFPSAVSPVEGKATLTPAQAADLLAGKWYANVHTAANPGGEIRGQLMLK
;
A
#
# COMPACT_ATOMS: atom_id res chain seq x y z
N MET A 1 -59.15 33.92 72.83
CA MET A 1 -58.91 34.39 71.43
C MET A 1 -57.52 33.85 71.04
N HIS A 2 -57.51 32.66 70.38
CA HIS A 2 -56.27 31.92 70.09
C HIS A 2 -56.05 32.02 68.58
N LEU A 3 -54.95 32.64 68.19
CA LEU A 3 -54.49 32.71 66.80
C LEU A 3 -53.64 31.47 66.47
N ILE A 4 -54.05 30.69 65.52
CA ILE A 4 -53.33 29.53 65.00
C ILE A 4 -52.40 30.01 63.86
N PRO A 5 -51.09 29.73 63.84
CA PRO A 5 -50.25 30.05 62.77
C PRO A 5 -50.33 28.97 61.62
N THR A 6 -50.46 29.38 60.38
CA THR A 6 -50.45 28.55 59.19
C THR A 6 -49.02 28.18 58.77
N PRO A 7 -48.77 26.91 58.36
CA PRO A 7 -47.43 26.51 57.92
C PRO A 7 -47.15 26.96 56.49
N LEU A 8 -45.99 27.59 56.28
CA LEU A 8 -45.41 27.89 54.96
C LEU A 8 -44.94 26.61 54.30
N PHE A 9 -45.55 26.23 53.17
CA PHE A 9 -45.03 25.20 52.27
C PHE A 9 -43.85 25.74 51.48
N ARG A 10 -42.64 25.29 51.80
CA ARG A 10 -41.42 25.47 50.97
C ARG A 10 -41.54 24.54 49.77
N ARG A 11 -41.77 25.09 48.59
CA ARG A 11 -41.63 24.36 47.31
C ARG A 11 -40.14 24.28 46.96
N THR A 12 -39.59 23.08 47.11
CA THR A 12 -38.22 22.76 46.58
C THR A 12 -38.33 22.51 45.08
N LEU A 13 -37.77 23.41 44.30
CA LEU A 13 -37.60 23.21 42.83
C LEU A 13 -36.41 22.26 42.63
N LEU A 14 -36.69 21.03 42.19
CA LEU A 14 -35.67 20.11 41.68
C LEU A 14 -35.35 20.55 40.24
N THR A 15 -34.18 21.16 40.01
CA THR A 15 -33.62 21.40 38.67
C THR A 15 -32.95 20.11 38.22
N ALA A 16 -33.58 19.41 37.28
CA ALA A 16 -32.98 18.28 36.58
C ALA A 16 -31.98 18.80 35.55
N VAL A 17 -30.69 18.58 35.79
CA VAL A 17 -29.64 18.85 34.82
C VAL A 17 -29.59 17.69 33.82
N LEU A 18 -30.11 17.87 32.62
CA LEU A 18 -29.97 16.91 31.53
C LEU A 18 -28.52 17.02 30.98
N ALA A 19 -27.68 16.03 31.34
CA ALA A 19 -26.35 15.92 30.74
C ALA A 19 -26.50 15.38 29.31
N TRP A 20 -26.27 16.22 28.30
CA TRP A 20 -26.15 15.80 26.93
C TRP A 20 -24.77 15.16 26.71
N THR A 21 -24.73 13.85 26.62
CA THR A 21 -23.54 13.13 26.18
C THR A 21 -23.46 13.25 24.65
N SER A 22 -22.61 14.15 24.16
CA SER A 22 -22.34 14.23 22.73
C SER A 22 -21.38 13.07 22.34
N THR A 23 -21.92 12.04 21.73
CA THR A 23 -21.13 11.01 21.03
C THR A 23 -20.70 11.60 19.70
N ALA A 24 -19.46 12.08 19.63
CA ALA A 24 -18.86 12.44 18.34
C ALA A 24 -18.70 11.15 17.49
N PRO A 25 -19.14 11.13 16.22
CA PRO A 25 -18.91 10.00 15.35
C PRO A 25 -17.40 9.84 15.13
N LEU A 26 -16.88 8.64 15.37
CA LEU A 26 -15.54 8.26 14.93
C LEU A 26 -15.54 8.29 13.41
N ILE A 27 -14.97 9.33 12.81
CA ILE A 27 -14.70 9.35 11.38
C ILE A 27 -13.57 8.35 11.16
N VAL A 28 -13.92 7.12 10.76
CA VAL A 28 -12.96 6.19 10.19
C VAL A 28 -12.54 6.80 8.86
N SER A 29 -11.41 7.49 8.84
CA SER A 29 -10.78 7.92 7.59
C SER A 29 -10.50 6.65 6.77
N ALA A 30 -11.10 6.55 5.59
CA ALA A 30 -10.70 5.53 4.63
C ALA A 30 -9.18 5.65 4.44
N ALA A 31 -8.45 4.55 4.62
CA ALA A 31 -7.00 4.56 4.44
C ALA A 31 -6.69 5.17 3.06
N ASP A 32 -5.87 6.22 3.05
CA ASP A 32 -5.45 6.89 1.81
C ASP A 32 -4.47 5.97 1.07
N THR A 33 -5.02 5.01 0.33
CA THR A 33 -4.29 3.93 -0.33
C THR A 33 -4.13 4.25 -1.81
N ALA A 34 -2.91 4.16 -2.31
CA ALA A 34 -2.59 4.19 -3.73
C ALA A 34 -2.41 2.76 -4.25
N THR A 35 -3.07 2.41 -5.35
CA THR A 35 -2.95 1.10 -6.01
C THR A 35 -2.14 1.23 -7.27
N PHE A 36 -1.19 0.32 -7.48
CA PHE A 36 -0.32 0.25 -8.65
C PHE A 36 -0.49 -1.09 -9.33
N THR A 37 -0.29 -1.10 -10.65
CA THR A 37 -0.24 -2.31 -11.45
C THR A 37 0.97 -2.30 -12.36
N ALA A 38 1.46 -3.49 -12.72
CA ALA A 38 2.47 -3.66 -13.74
C ALA A 38 2.22 -4.95 -14.54
N THR A 39 2.44 -4.88 -15.85
CA THR A 39 2.57 -6.06 -16.73
C THR A 39 4.05 -6.27 -16.97
N LEU A 40 4.56 -7.48 -16.70
CA LEU A 40 5.97 -7.82 -16.85
C LEU A 40 6.18 -8.59 -18.15
N SER A 41 7.22 -8.21 -18.90
CA SER A 41 7.62 -8.87 -20.14
C SER A 41 9.12 -8.68 -20.39
N GLY A 42 9.70 -9.53 -21.24
CA GLY A 42 11.10 -9.40 -21.68
C GLY A 42 11.33 -8.13 -22.51
N ALA A 43 10.32 -7.71 -23.27
CA ALA A 43 10.40 -6.49 -24.09
C ALA A 43 10.53 -5.20 -23.25
N ALA A 44 10.09 -5.22 -21.97
CA ALA A 44 10.20 -4.09 -21.07
C ALA A 44 11.54 -4.04 -20.30
N GLU A 45 12.40 -5.06 -20.43
CA GLU A 45 13.75 -5.04 -19.84
C GLU A 45 14.66 -4.01 -20.49
N VAL A 46 15.75 -3.68 -19.81
CA VAL A 46 16.76 -2.73 -20.31
C VAL A 46 18.16 -3.35 -20.11
N PRO A 47 18.78 -3.80 -21.22
CA PRO A 47 18.24 -3.86 -22.59
C PRO A 47 17.09 -4.86 -22.72
N ALA A 48 16.19 -4.62 -23.68
CA ALA A 48 15.09 -5.54 -23.98
C ALA A 48 15.62 -6.92 -24.40
N ASN A 49 14.91 -7.98 -24.03
CA ASN A 49 15.21 -9.34 -24.44
C ASN A 49 13.99 -10.01 -25.12
N THR A 50 14.19 -11.21 -25.64
CA THR A 50 13.17 -11.97 -26.40
C THR A 50 12.50 -13.06 -25.54
N ALA A 51 12.64 -13.02 -24.23
CA ALA A 51 11.98 -13.98 -23.34
C ALA A 51 10.46 -13.89 -23.51
N VAL A 52 9.81 -15.06 -23.57
CA VAL A 52 8.36 -15.19 -23.74
C VAL A 52 7.60 -15.19 -22.43
N GLY A 53 8.32 -15.22 -21.29
CA GLY A 53 7.75 -15.15 -19.97
C GLY A 53 6.93 -13.87 -19.79
N THR A 54 5.85 -13.98 -19.00
CA THR A 54 4.99 -12.85 -18.69
C THR A 54 4.65 -12.84 -17.20
N GLY A 55 4.30 -11.67 -16.68
CA GLY A 55 3.85 -11.52 -15.32
C GLY A 55 2.86 -10.37 -15.15
N SER A 56 2.14 -10.40 -14.03
CA SER A 56 1.31 -9.30 -13.59
C SER A 56 1.54 -9.03 -12.11
N LEU A 57 1.49 -7.76 -11.74
CA LEU A 57 1.71 -7.29 -10.39
C LEU A 57 0.62 -6.30 -10.00
N GLU A 58 0.09 -6.45 -8.79
CA GLU A 58 -0.67 -5.41 -8.09
C GLU A 58 0.07 -5.08 -6.80
N ALA A 59 0.18 -3.79 -6.49
CA ALA A 59 0.73 -3.30 -5.24
C ALA A 59 -0.15 -2.19 -4.66
N LYS A 60 -0.18 -2.10 -3.32
CA LYS A 60 -0.95 -1.10 -2.57
C LYS A 60 -0.06 -0.42 -1.55
N LEU A 61 -0.01 0.90 -1.64
CA LEU A 61 0.70 1.75 -0.68
C LEU A 61 -0.31 2.43 0.24
N ASP A 62 -0.23 2.13 1.52
CA ASP A 62 -0.86 2.95 2.56
C ASP A 62 0.00 4.21 2.77
N LYS A 63 -0.51 5.37 2.33
CA LYS A 63 0.23 6.64 2.39
C LYS A 63 0.39 7.18 3.81
N SER A 64 -0.42 6.70 4.76
CA SER A 64 -0.34 7.13 6.16
C SER A 64 0.79 6.43 6.91
N THR A 65 1.09 5.19 6.55
CA THR A 65 2.10 4.35 7.19
C THR A 65 3.31 4.06 6.31
N ASN A 66 3.25 4.43 5.02
CA ASN A 66 4.21 4.05 3.98
C ASN A 66 4.37 2.52 3.83
N GLN A 67 3.37 1.76 4.25
CA GLN A 67 3.39 0.31 4.07
C GLN A 67 2.97 -0.04 2.65
N LEU A 68 3.89 -0.70 1.92
CA LEU A 68 3.64 -1.29 0.62
C LEU A 68 3.33 -2.78 0.81
N THR A 69 2.24 -3.25 0.19
CA THR A 69 1.93 -4.67 0.04
C THR A 69 1.83 -4.99 -1.44
N TRP A 70 2.19 -6.20 -1.86
CA TRP A 70 2.11 -6.59 -3.27
C TRP A 70 1.81 -8.07 -3.43
N SER A 71 1.27 -8.39 -4.61
CA SER A 71 1.17 -9.73 -5.16
C SER A 71 1.65 -9.71 -6.60
N VAL A 72 2.50 -10.65 -6.97
CA VAL A 72 2.98 -10.83 -8.35
C VAL A 72 2.84 -12.28 -8.76
N THR A 73 2.37 -12.47 -9.98
CA THR A 73 2.32 -13.78 -10.65
C THR A 73 3.12 -13.72 -11.93
N PHE A 74 3.80 -14.80 -12.28
CA PHE A 74 4.52 -14.93 -13.54
C PHE A 74 4.56 -16.39 -14.00
N ILE A 75 4.64 -16.57 -15.32
CA ILE A 75 4.67 -17.86 -16.00
C ILE A 75 5.58 -17.79 -17.23
N GLY A 76 5.94 -18.98 -17.73
CA GLY A 76 6.65 -19.11 -19.03
C GLY A 76 8.08 -18.61 -19.02
N LEU A 77 8.72 -18.52 -17.85
CA LEU A 77 10.14 -18.17 -17.76
C LEU A 77 11.02 -19.26 -18.39
N THR A 78 12.23 -18.89 -18.80
CA THR A 78 13.23 -19.81 -19.41
C THR A 78 13.78 -20.84 -18.41
N GLY A 79 13.49 -20.67 -17.12
CA GLY A 79 13.88 -21.56 -16.04
C GLY A 79 13.30 -21.09 -14.71
N PRO A 80 13.64 -21.74 -13.61
CA PRO A 80 13.23 -21.30 -12.28
C PRO A 80 13.71 -19.86 -12.04
N ALA A 81 12.81 -19.03 -11.50
CA ALA A 81 13.21 -17.70 -11.07
C ALA A 81 14.21 -17.81 -9.90
N THR A 82 15.27 -17.02 -9.97
CA THR A 82 16.34 -16.98 -8.97
C THR A 82 16.15 -15.86 -7.96
N MET A 83 15.61 -14.73 -8.43
CA MET A 83 15.36 -13.53 -7.64
C MET A 83 14.22 -12.73 -8.26
N ALA A 84 13.57 -11.90 -7.44
CA ALA A 84 12.64 -10.87 -7.88
C ALA A 84 12.73 -9.66 -6.96
N HIS A 85 12.58 -8.45 -7.51
CA HIS A 85 12.76 -7.21 -6.77
C HIS A 85 11.88 -6.09 -7.30
N PHE A 86 11.66 -5.09 -6.43
CA PHE A 86 11.41 -3.72 -6.89
C PHE A 86 12.74 -2.98 -7.05
N HIS A 87 12.82 -2.16 -8.07
CA HIS A 87 13.91 -1.25 -8.35
C HIS A 87 13.40 0.19 -8.43
N GLY A 88 14.25 1.15 -8.10
CA GLY A 88 13.94 2.57 -8.17
C GLY A 88 14.99 3.45 -7.46
N PRO A 89 14.98 4.77 -7.76
CA PRO A 89 14.14 5.44 -8.76
C PRO A 89 14.67 5.33 -10.17
N ALA A 90 13.82 4.98 -11.13
CA ALA A 90 14.09 5.05 -12.56
C ALA A 90 12.80 5.21 -13.36
N MET A 91 12.84 6.06 -14.38
CA MET A 91 11.78 6.17 -15.37
C MET A 91 11.81 4.95 -16.32
N PRO A 92 10.71 4.66 -17.07
CA PRO A 92 10.73 3.63 -18.10
C PRO A 92 11.94 3.78 -19.04
N GLY A 93 12.61 2.66 -19.36
CA GLY A 93 13.80 2.65 -20.23
C GLY A 93 15.12 2.93 -19.50
N ALA A 94 15.12 3.12 -18.18
CA ALA A 94 16.34 3.28 -17.39
C ALA A 94 16.43 2.21 -16.28
N ASN A 95 17.65 1.85 -15.88
CA ASN A 95 17.90 0.92 -14.77
C ASN A 95 18.18 1.68 -13.47
N ALA A 96 17.82 1.05 -12.35
CA ALA A 96 18.13 1.51 -10.99
C ALA A 96 18.58 0.34 -10.10
N GLY A 97 19.12 0.66 -8.94
CA GLY A 97 19.43 -0.33 -7.92
C GLY A 97 18.17 -0.96 -7.30
N VAL A 98 18.37 -2.06 -6.59
CA VAL A 98 17.29 -2.72 -5.83
C VAL A 98 16.78 -1.81 -4.72
N ALA A 99 15.48 -1.57 -4.71
CA ALA A 99 14.78 -0.80 -3.68
C ALA A 99 14.19 -1.71 -2.60
N VAL A 100 13.53 -2.81 -3.01
CA VAL A 100 12.93 -3.80 -2.10
C VAL A 100 13.06 -5.19 -2.70
N PRO A 101 13.75 -6.13 -2.04
CA PRO A 101 13.78 -7.52 -2.47
C PRO A 101 12.44 -8.21 -2.15
N PHE A 102 12.04 -9.15 -2.99
CA PHE A 102 10.88 -9.98 -2.70
C PHE A 102 11.25 -11.14 -1.77
N PRO A 103 10.32 -11.60 -0.93
CA PRO A 103 10.62 -12.66 0.05
C PRO A 103 10.80 -14.03 -0.60
N SER A 104 10.43 -14.19 -1.85
CA SER A 104 10.50 -15.42 -2.63
C SER A 104 10.61 -15.09 -4.12
N ALA A 105 11.07 -16.07 -4.90
CA ALA A 105 11.03 -16.03 -6.36
C ALA A 105 10.10 -17.13 -6.94
N VAL A 106 9.21 -17.70 -6.13
CA VAL A 106 8.24 -18.73 -6.57
C VAL A 106 6.86 -18.12 -6.71
N SER A 107 6.36 -18.06 -7.96
CA SER A 107 5.02 -17.52 -8.28
C SER A 107 3.88 -18.39 -7.73
N PRO A 108 2.83 -17.81 -7.10
CA PRO A 108 2.68 -16.39 -6.79
C PRO A 108 3.59 -15.92 -5.64
N VAL A 109 4.04 -14.68 -5.71
CA VAL A 109 4.84 -14.05 -4.65
C VAL A 109 4.03 -12.94 -4.01
N GLU A 110 3.83 -13.01 -2.70
CA GLU A 110 3.25 -11.94 -1.90
C GLU A 110 4.30 -11.36 -0.96
N GLY A 111 4.22 -10.07 -0.70
CA GLY A 111 5.16 -9.42 0.19
C GLY A 111 4.63 -8.11 0.75
N LYS A 112 5.37 -7.62 1.73
CA LYS A 112 5.16 -6.30 2.35
C LYS A 112 6.48 -5.67 2.76
N ALA A 113 6.54 -4.35 2.71
CA ALA A 113 7.68 -3.57 3.20
C ALA A 113 7.18 -2.20 3.67
N THR A 114 7.87 -1.62 4.65
CA THR A 114 7.67 -0.22 5.00
C THR A 114 8.69 0.61 4.23
N LEU A 115 8.21 1.52 3.41
CA LEU A 115 9.05 2.40 2.60
C LEU A 115 9.52 3.60 3.41
N THR A 116 10.68 4.13 3.06
CA THR A 116 11.03 5.50 3.50
C THR A 116 10.12 6.51 2.80
N PRO A 117 9.95 7.73 3.34
CA PRO A 117 9.17 8.78 2.66
C PRO A 117 9.66 9.09 1.24
N ALA A 118 10.98 9.04 1.00
CA ALA A 118 11.57 9.24 -0.32
C ALA A 118 11.19 8.10 -1.28
N GLN A 119 11.25 6.84 -0.84
CA GLN A 119 10.85 5.69 -1.63
C GLN A 119 9.36 5.73 -1.98
N ALA A 120 8.50 6.11 -1.02
CA ALA A 120 7.06 6.26 -1.26
C ALA A 120 6.78 7.38 -2.30
N ALA A 121 7.49 8.51 -2.20
CA ALA A 121 7.37 9.60 -3.17
C ALA A 121 7.82 9.18 -4.58
N ASP A 122 8.92 8.45 -4.71
CA ASP A 122 9.42 7.95 -6.00
C ASP A 122 8.46 6.90 -6.61
N LEU A 123 7.87 6.02 -5.79
CA LEU A 123 6.84 5.08 -6.22
C LEU A 123 5.59 5.82 -6.75
N LEU A 124 5.08 6.80 -6.00
CA LEU A 124 3.95 7.64 -6.41
C LEU A 124 4.24 8.44 -7.68
N ALA A 125 5.49 8.79 -7.92
CA ALA A 125 5.94 9.47 -9.14
C ALA A 125 6.14 8.52 -10.35
N GLY A 126 5.81 7.21 -10.21
CA GLY A 126 5.93 6.22 -11.28
C GLY A 126 7.38 5.83 -11.61
N LYS A 127 8.31 6.05 -10.67
CA LYS A 127 9.75 5.78 -10.88
C LYS A 127 10.18 4.41 -10.36
N TRP A 128 9.26 3.48 -10.20
CA TRP A 128 9.59 2.13 -9.74
C TRP A 128 9.21 1.10 -10.79
N TYR A 129 10.00 0.03 -10.89
CA TYR A 129 9.66 -1.15 -11.66
C TYR A 129 9.93 -2.42 -10.87
N ALA A 130 9.26 -3.51 -11.24
CA ALA A 130 9.54 -4.85 -10.76
C ALA A 130 10.23 -5.64 -11.86
N ASN A 131 11.14 -6.54 -11.48
CA ASN A 131 11.65 -7.54 -12.39
C ASN A 131 11.86 -8.90 -11.72
N VAL A 132 11.94 -9.93 -12.56
CA VAL A 132 12.18 -11.32 -12.17
C VAL A 132 13.38 -11.82 -12.95
N HIS A 133 14.29 -12.49 -12.27
CA HIS A 133 15.55 -12.98 -12.81
C HIS A 133 15.53 -14.51 -12.90
N THR A 134 16.24 -15.04 -13.87
CA THR A 134 16.54 -16.47 -14.01
C THR A 134 18.04 -16.70 -14.20
N ALA A 135 18.48 -17.94 -14.15
CA ALA A 135 19.87 -18.27 -14.45
C ALA A 135 20.28 -17.90 -15.90
N ALA A 136 19.33 -17.99 -16.84
CA ALA A 136 19.56 -17.62 -18.24
C ALA A 136 19.58 -16.09 -18.42
N ASN A 137 18.85 -15.35 -17.59
CA ASN A 137 18.72 -13.89 -17.64
C ASN A 137 19.05 -13.29 -16.26
N PRO A 138 20.31 -13.30 -15.81
CA PRO A 138 20.67 -12.84 -14.47
C PRO A 138 20.51 -11.33 -14.29
N GLY A 139 20.45 -10.55 -15.35
CA GLY A 139 20.15 -9.11 -15.33
C GLY A 139 18.66 -8.77 -15.24
N GLY A 140 17.79 -9.76 -15.48
CA GLY A 140 16.33 -9.64 -15.54
C GLY A 140 15.78 -10.34 -16.77
N GLU A 141 14.77 -11.19 -16.57
CA GLU A 141 14.08 -11.88 -17.66
C GLU A 141 12.81 -11.16 -18.07
N ILE A 142 12.01 -10.74 -17.09
CA ILE A 142 10.80 -9.96 -17.33
C ILE A 142 10.73 -8.78 -16.37
N ARG A 143 10.26 -7.64 -16.88
CA ARG A 143 10.17 -6.37 -16.14
C ARG A 143 8.85 -5.68 -16.43
N GLY A 144 8.36 -4.89 -15.47
CA GLY A 144 7.21 -4.00 -15.64
C GLY A 144 7.31 -2.76 -14.78
N GLN A 145 7.05 -1.58 -15.37
CA GLN A 145 6.96 -0.32 -14.62
C GLN A 145 5.68 -0.30 -13.81
N LEU A 146 5.75 0.14 -12.56
CA LEU A 146 4.57 0.32 -11.71
C LEU A 146 3.84 1.58 -12.12
N MET A 147 2.58 1.42 -12.52
CA MET A 147 1.70 2.52 -12.91
C MET A 147 0.58 2.66 -11.89
N LEU A 148 0.30 3.90 -11.48
CA LEU A 148 -0.83 4.23 -10.61
C LEU A 148 -2.13 3.91 -11.36
N LYS A 149 -3.05 3.21 -10.66
CA LYS A 149 -4.37 2.79 -11.19
C LYS A 149 -5.41 3.87 -11.01
#